data_6a98b1a9159d9b6c1fb205cab00f52de
#
_entry.id   6a98b1a9159d9b6c1fb205cab00f52de
#
_cell.length_a   1.000
_cell.length_b   1.000
_cell.length_c   1.000
_cell.angle_alpha   90.00
_cell.angle_beta   90.00
_cell.angle_gamma   90.00
#
_symmetry.space_group_name_H-M   'P 1'
#
loop_
_entity.id
_entity.type
_entity.pdbx_description
1 polymer ?
#
loop_
_entity_poly.entity_id
_entity_poly.type
_entity_poly.pdbx_seq_one_letter_code
_entity_poly.pdbx_strand_id
1 'polypeptide(L)'
;MRAFLISSALVAALATPALATEKDVPASLLAVETEIPAPRAPLVPLAADSVWTPRFAAAADDLVAALRSRDEARWAPLLGGQWLAADDRARVAGLLRDGNSPFRYALFSKGFTRRAILGWRAPVSLNAAERAAIEAGLEAEALVCWSAGGASGQWPTTAADADNRADRPYACARIAYSIRDDTPTWRAFIEQPSA
;
A
#
# COMPACT_ATOMS: atom_id res chain seq x y z
N MET A 1 -4.93 -83.20 28.36
CA MET A 1 -4.74 -81.78 28.71
C MET A 1 -4.37 -81.04 27.43
N ARG A 2 -5.33 -80.30 26.83
CA ARG A 2 -5.12 -79.53 25.55
C ARG A 2 -5.13 -78.10 25.89
N ALA A 3 -3.99 -77.42 25.70
CA ALA A 3 -3.86 -75.97 25.84
C ALA A 3 -4.31 -75.35 24.53
N PHE A 4 -5.28 -74.41 24.61
CA PHE A 4 -5.70 -73.54 23.52
C PHE A 4 -4.91 -72.25 23.63
N LEU A 5 -4.12 -71.95 22.60
CA LEU A 5 -3.51 -70.62 22.41
C LEU A 5 -4.45 -69.77 21.62
N ILE A 6 -4.90 -68.67 22.23
CA ILE A 6 -5.71 -67.63 21.59
C ILE A 6 -4.73 -66.59 21.09
N SER A 7 -4.56 -66.44 19.77
CA SER A 7 -3.81 -65.39 19.15
C SER A 7 -4.74 -64.16 18.97
N SER A 8 -4.49 -63.14 19.74
CA SER A 8 -5.14 -61.83 19.55
C SER A 8 -4.42 -61.03 18.46
N ALA A 9 -5.07 -60.86 17.31
CA ALA A 9 -4.59 -59.99 16.27
C ALA A 9 -4.94 -58.51 16.63
N LEU A 10 -3.90 -57.71 16.88
CA LEU A 10 -4.00 -56.28 17.12
C LEU A 10 -4.10 -55.56 15.77
N VAL A 11 -5.29 -55.07 15.41
CA VAL A 11 -5.49 -54.24 14.23
C VAL A 11 -5.11 -52.79 14.61
N ALA A 12 -3.93 -52.37 14.18
CA ALA A 12 -3.52 -50.95 14.28
C ALA A 12 -4.25 -50.16 13.21
N ALA A 13 -5.25 -49.38 13.63
CA ALA A 13 -5.86 -48.35 12.75
C ALA A 13 -4.90 -47.19 12.57
N LEU A 14 -4.29 -47.10 11.40
CA LEU A 14 -3.54 -45.94 10.97
C LEU A 14 -4.52 -44.78 10.70
N ALA A 15 -4.68 -43.89 11.69
CA ALA A 15 -5.33 -42.60 11.49
C ALA A 15 -4.39 -41.73 10.66
N THR A 16 -4.66 -41.60 9.38
CA THR A 16 -4.06 -40.55 8.54
C THR A 16 -4.53 -39.22 9.03
N PRO A 17 -3.63 -38.28 9.43
CA PRO A 17 -4.04 -36.89 9.68
C PRO A 17 -4.51 -36.31 8.35
N ALA A 18 -5.78 -35.91 8.30
CA ALA A 18 -6.27 -35.04 7.25
C ALA A 18 -5.48 -33.75 7.34
N LEU A 19 -4.57 -33.55 6.39
CA LEU A 19 -3.98 -32.23 6.15
C LEU A 19 -5.15 -31.33 5.77
N ALA A 20 -5.60 -30.53 6.74
CA ALA A 20 -6.46 -29.39 6.46
C ALA A 20 -5.68 -28.51 5.49
N THR A 21 -6.12 -28.47 4.24
CA THR A 21 -5.64 -27.48 3.28
C THR A 21 -6.03 -26.15 3.87
N GLU A 22 -5.08 -25.48 4.48
CA GLU A 22 -5.19 -24.09 4.89
C GLU A 22 -5.55 -23.31 3.63
N LYS A 23 -6.78 -22.83 3.61
CA LYS A 23 -7.29 -22.06 2.49
C LYS A 23 -6.40 -20.82 2.46
N ASP A 24 -5.56 -20.74 1.43
CA ASP A 24 -4.64 -19.62 1.22
C ASP A 24 -5.52 -18.35 1.10
N VAL A 25 -5.74 -17.69 2.23
CA VAL A 25 -6.42 -16.39 2.26
C VAL A 25 -5.38 -15.41 1.74
N PRO A 26 -5.61 -14.79 0.58
CA PRO A 26 -4.63 -13.86 0.04
C PRO A 26 -4.35 -12.75 1.06
N ALA A 27 -3.07 -12.47 1.28
CA ALA A 27 -2.64 -11.39 2.17
C ALA A 27 -3.28 -10.07 1.72
N SER A 28 -3.81 -9.30 2.66
CA SER A 28 -4.33 -7.97 2.36
C SER A 28 -3.19 -7.03 1.99
N LEU A 29 -3.39 -6.17 1.00
CA LEU A 29 -2.45 -5.10 0.64
C LEU A 29 -2.13 -4.17 1.82
N LEU A 30 -3.02 -4.09 2.81
CA LEU A 30 -2.82 -3.29 4.02
C LEU A 30 -1.89 -3.95 5.03
N ALA A 31 -1.66 -5.26 4.92
CA ALA A 31 -0.83 -6.05 5.83
C ALA A 31 0.61 -6.20 5.34
N VAL A 32 1.00 -5.57 4.24
CA VAL A 32 2.36 -5.67 3.71
C VAL A 32 3.32 -4.99 4.66
N GLU A 33 4.06 -5.78 5.42
CA GLU A 33 5.08 -5.32 6.37
C GLU A 33 6.44 -5.08 5.70
N THR A 34 6.68 -5.71 4.56
CA THR A 34 7.96 -5.63 3.85
C THR A 34 7.82 -4.74 2.64
N GLU A 35 8.55 -3.64 2.64
CA GLU A 35 8.63 -2.75 1.48
C GLU A 35 9.35 -3.47 0.34
N ILE A 36 8.58 -3.91 -0.64
CA ILE A 36 9.14 -4.42 -1.89
C ILE A 36 9.61 -3.21 -2.70
N PRO A 37 10.84 -3.19 -3.20
CA PRO A 37 11.30 -2.10 -4.04
C PRO A 37 10.29 -1.80 -5.15
N ALA A 38 9.92 -0.54 -5.29
CA ALA A 38 8.91 -0.12 -6.25
C ALA A 38 9.25 -0.64 -7.65
N PRO A 39 8.35 -1.35 -8.32
CA PRO A 39 8.63 -1.90 -9.63
C PRO A 39 8.88 -0.76 -10.63
N ARG A 40 9.76 -0.99 -11.61
CA ARG A 40 9.98 -0.08 -12.74
C ARG A 40 8.81 -0.08 -13.75
N ALA A 41 7.65 -0.51 -13.33
CA ALA A 41 6.46 -0.54 -14.17
C ALA A 41 6.02 0.88 -14.54
N PRO A 42 5.61 1.11 -15.79
CA PRO A 42 5.09 2.40 -16.21
C PRO A 42 3.83 2.75 -15.43
N LEU A 43 3.78 3.99 -14.95
CA LEU A 43 2.61 4.57 -14.32
C LEU A 43 1.71 5.17 -15.41
N VAL A 44 0.43 4.99 -15.24
CA VAL A 44 -0.59 5.61 -16.11
C VAL A 44 -1.62 6.34 -15.24
N PRO A 45 -2.18 7.47 -15.68
CA PRO A 45 -3.28 8.11 -14.97
C PRO A 45 -4.42 7.11 -14.77
N LEU A 46 -4.98 7.08 -13.56
CA LEU A 46 -6.15 6.27 -13.27
C LEU A 46 -7.33 6.81 -14.10
N ALA A 47 -8.08 5.92 -14.72
CA ALA A 47 -9.22 6.31 -15.54
C ALA A 47 -10.25 7.11 -14.72
N ALA A 48 -10.78 8.20 -15.30
CA ALA A 48 -11.70 9.09 -14.60
C ALA A 48 -13.01 8.39 -14.19
N ASP A 49 -13.43 7.41 -14.98
CA ASP A 49 -14.62 6.56 -14.76
C ASP A 49 -14.36 5.34 -13.87
N SER A 50 -13.13 5.13 -13.44
CA SER A 50 -12.81 4.06 -12.48
C SER A 50 -13.54 4.28 -11.17
N VAL A 51 -14.15 3.23 -10.64
CA VAL A 51 -14.79 3.24 -9.30
C VAL A 51 -13.79 3.57 -8.17
N TRP A 52 -12.51 3.43 -8.43
CA TRP A 52 -11.42 3.72 -7.50
C TRP A 52 -10.99 5.19 -7.50
N THR A 53 -11.19 5.91 -8.60
CA THR A 53 -10.77 7.33 -8.71
C THR A 53 -11.34 8.20 -7.60
N PRO A 54 -12.64 8.21 -7.30
CA PRO A 54 -13.19 9.02 -6.21
C PRO A 54 -12.69 8.57 -4.83
N ARG A 55 -12.46 7.27 -4.62
CA ARG A 55 -11.94 6.73 -3.36
C ARG A 55 -10.52 7.19 -3.09
N PHE A 56 -9.63 7.06 -4.07
CA PHE A 56 -8.27 7.58 -3.95
C PHE A 56 -8.22 9.10 -3.85
N ALA A 57 -9.13 9.80 -4.50
CA ALA A 57 -9.23 11.24 -4.37
C ALA A 57 -9.55 11.65 -2.94
N ALA A 58 -10.54 11.02 -2.31
CA ALA A 58 -10.90 11.29 -0.92
C ALA A 58 -9.77 10.94 0.05
N ALA A 59 -9.17 9.75 -0.07
CA ALA A 59 -8.04 9.35 0.76
C ALA A 59 -6.84 10.31 0.63
N ALA A 60 -6.58 10.79 -0.59
CA ALA A 60 -5.53 11.76 -0.84
C ALA A 60 -5.81 13.13 -0.20
N ASP A 61 -7.06 13.57 -0.21
CA ASP A 61 -7.46 14.84 0.43
C ASP A 61 -7.34 14.73 1.96
N ASP A 62 -7.75 13.61 2.54
CA ASP A 62 -7.61 13.32 3.97
C ASP A 62 -6.13 13.28 4.38
N LEU A 63 -5.29 12.58 3.59
CA LEU A 63 -3.85 12.50 3.85
C LEU A 63 -3.21 13.89 3.78
N VAL A 64 -3.50 14.69 2.77
CA VAL A 64 -2.96 16.05 2.63
C VAL A 64 -3.39 16.93 3.80
N ALA A 65 -4.65 16.85 4.20
CA ALA A 65 -5.16 17.64 5.33
C ALA A 65 -4.45 17.26 6.63
N ALA A 66 -4.22 15.95 6.84
CA ALA A 66 -3.49 15.44 8.00
C ALA A 66 -2.02 15.88 7.98
N LEU A 67 -1.30 15.69 6.85
CA LEU A 67 0.10 16.10 6.72
C LEU A 67 0.30 17.61 6.86
N ARG A 68 -0.60 18.41 6.31
CA ARG A 68 -0.57 19.89 6.44
C ARG A 68 -0.75 20.36 7.87
N SER A 69 -1.47 19.62 8.69
CA SER A 69 -1.60 19.96 10.11
C SER A 69 -0.29 19.87 10.87
N ARG A 70 0.68 19.07 10.39
CA ARG A 70 1.94 18.69 11.06
C ARG A 70 1.74 18.03 12.43
N ASP A 71 0.52 17.64 12.73
CA ASP A 71 0.15 16.94 13.95
C ASP A 71 0.29 15.42 13.73
N GLU A 72 1.24 14.82 14.45
CA GLU A 72 1.51 13.38 14.32
C GLU A 72 0.28 12.54 14.67
N ALA A 73 -0.51 12.95 15.66
CA ALA A 73 -1.72 12.24 16.03
C ALA A 73 -2.76 12.15 14.89
N ARG A 74 -2.68 13.08 13.91
CA ARG A 74 -3.58 13.11 12.77
C ARG A 74 -3.07 12.31 11.57
N TRP A 75 -1.79 12.37 11.28
CA TRP A 75 -1.26 11.72 10.07
C TRP A 75 -0.68 10.31 10.32
N ALA A 76 -0.11 10.04 11.52
CA ALA A 76 0.49 8.74 11.79
C ALA A 76 -0.48 7.56 11.67
N PRO A 77 -1.76 7.66 12.11
CA PRO A 77 -2.72 6.57 11.93
C PRO A 77 -3.05 6.25 10.47
N LEU A 78 -2.75 7.16 9.55
CA LEU A 78 -3.01 6.97 8.12
C LEU A 78 -1.87 6.25 7.39
N LEU A 79 -0.73 6.06 8.06
CA LEU A 79 0.43 5.39 7.48
C LEU A 79 0.36 3.88 7.68
N GLY A 80 0.98 3.15 6.78
CA GLY A 80 1.09 1.70 6.80
C GLY A 80 2.54 1.21 6.77
N GLY A 81 2.73 -0.11 6.91
CA GLY A 81 4.03 -0.74 6.82
C GLY A 81 5.02 -0.26 7.87
N GLN A 82 6.27 -0.07 7.47
CA GLN A 82 7.36 0.39 8.34
C GLN A 82 7.07 1.73 9.01
N TRP A 83 6.25 2.59 8.41
CA TRP A 83 5.89 3.92 8.93
C TRP A 83 5.10 3.89 10.24
N LEU A 84 4.71 2.72 10.70
CA LEU A 84 4.14 2.52 12.04
C LEU A 84 5.21 2.62 13.13
N ALA A 85 6.48 2.37 12.82
CA ALA A 85 7.58 2.49 13.76
C ALA A 85 7.84 3.97 14.13
N ALA A 86 8.27 4.20 15.39
CA ALA A 86 8.48 5.56 15.88
C ALA A 86 9.55 6.32 15.11
N ASP A 87 10.65 5.65 14.73
CA ASP A 87 11.76 6.26 13.98
C ASP A 87 11.33 6.65 12.57
N ASP A 88 10.51 5.85 11.94
CA ASP A 88 10.00 6.13 10.60
C ASP A 88 8.99 7.28 10.63
N ARG A 89 8.14 7.37 11.66
CA ARG A 89 7.29 8.54 11.88
C ARG A 89 8.11 9.81 12.07
N ALA A 90 9.23 9.73 12.79
CA ALA A 90 10.15 10.87 12.93
C ALA A 90 10.72 11.33 11.59
N ARG A 91 11.00 10.41 10.66
CA ARG A 91 11.40 10.75 9.28
C ARG A 91 10.30 11.48 8.51
N VAL A 92 9.05 11.03 8.59
CA VAL A 92 7.92 11.76 8.00
C VAL A 92 7.81 13.16 8.58
N ALA A 93 7.90 13.31 9.89
CA ALA A 93 7.92 14.61 10.55
C ALA A 93 9.11 15.48 10.09
N GLY A 94 10.25 14.86 9.78
CA GLY A 94 11.41 15.51 9.16
C GLY A 94 11.08 16.05 7.76
N LEU A 95 10.52 15.23 6.89
CA LEU A 95 10.11 15.61 5.53
C LEU A 95 9.14 16.80 5.54
N LEU A 96 8.24 16.88 6.51
CA LEU A 96 7.28 17.99 6.62
C LEU A 96 7.91 19.31 7.09
N ARG A 97 9.08 19.25 7.74
CA ARG A 97 9.82 20.42 8.28
C ARG A 97 10.93 20.90 7.37
N ASP A 98 11.58 19.99 6.66
CA ASP A 98 12.69 20.30 5.77
C ASP A 98 12.23 21.19 4.61
N GLY A 99 12.84 22.37 4.49
CA GLY A 99 12.56 23.34 3.43
C GLY A 99 12.85 22.83 2.02
N ASN A 100 13.76 21.88 1.88
CA ASN A 100 14.15 21.27 0.60
C ASN A 100 13.35 20.01 0.26
N SER A 101 12.51 19.54 1.16
CA SER A 101 11.68 18.37 0.94
C SER A 101 10.61 18.65 -0.13
N PRO A 102 10.38 17.71 -1.07
CA PRO A 102 9.28 17.82 -2.02
C PRO A 102 7.92 17.91 -1.34
N PHE A 103 7.73 17.28 -0.15
CA PHE A 103 6.49 17.43 0.64
C PHE A 103 6.30 18.87 1.09
N ARG A 104 7.37 19.51 1.57
CA ARG A 104 7.30 20.91 2.00
C ARG A 104 6.89 21.80 0.85
N TYR A 105 7.51 21.62 -0.30
CA TYR A 105 7.23 22.39 -1.50
C TYR A 105 5.82 22.12 -2.03
N ALA A 106 5.45 20.86 -2.21
CA ALA A 106 4.17 20.47 -2.80
C ALA A 106 2.97 20.81 -1.92
N LEU A 107 3.08 20.66 -0.60
CA LEU A 107 1.94 20.79 0.30
C LEU A 107 1.81 22.15 0.98
N PHE A 108 2.90 22.90 1.11
CA PHE A 108 2.88 24.17 1.88
C PHE A 108 3.21 25.42 1.04
N SER A 109 3.36 25.29 -0.27
CA SER A 109 3.48 26.46 -1.14
C SER A 109 2.16 27.27 -1.13
N LYS A 110 2.29 28.59 -1.33
CA LYS A 110 1.13 29.50 -1.34
C LYS A 110 0.25 29.37 -2.60
N GLY A 111 0.63 28.52 -3.54
CA GLY A 111 -0.08 28.29 -4.80
C GLY A 111 -1.04 27.12 -4.76
N PHE A 112 -1.60 26.81 -5.90
CA PHE A 112 -2.42 25.61 -6.10
C PHE A 112 -1.56 24.36 -5.94
N THR A 113 -2.02 23.42 -5.12
CA THR A 113 -1.50 22.07 -5.14
C THR A 113 -2.28 21.27 -6.18
N ARG A 114 -1.59 20.81 -7.20
CA ARG A 114 -2.14 19.87 -8.18
C ARG A 114 -1.99 18.45 -7.65
N ARG A 115 -2.87 17.58 -8.06
CA ARG A 115 -2.83 16.15 -7.71
C ARG A 115 -2.90 15.31 -8.98
N ALA A 116 -2.12 14.25 -9.03
CA ALA A 116 -2.27 13.15 -9.98
C ALA A 116 -2.54 11.85 -9.22
N ILE A 117 -3.41 11.01 -9.73
CA ILE A 117 -3.64 9.65 -9.27
C ILE A 117 -3.16 8.75 -10.39
N LEU A 118 -2.11 8.00 -10.10
CA LEU A 118 -1.42 7.18 -11.08
C LEU A 118 -1.58 5.71 -10.69
N GLY A 119 -2.04 4.90 -11.62
CA GLY A 119 -2.20 3.48 -11.42
C GLY A 119 -1.06 2.71 -12.07
N TRP A 120 -0.88 1.47 -11.62
CA TRP A 120 -0.06 0.51 -12.35
C TRP A 120 -0.93 -0.20 -13.37
N ARG A 121 -0.34 -0.48 -14.54
CA ARG A 121 -0.80 -1.64 -15.29
C ARG A 121 -0.50 -2.84 -14.39
N ALA A 122 -1.52 -3.61 -14.00
CA ALA A 122 -1.38 -4.73 -13.05
C ALA A 122 -0.05 -5.47 -13.28
N PRO A 123 0.87 -5.48 -12.32
CA PRO A 123 2.16 -6.13 -12.51
C PRO A 123 1.93 -7.60 -12.84
N VAL A 124 2.72 -8.14 -13.76
CA VAL A 124 2.73 -9.58 -14.05
C VAL A 124 3.05 -10.39 -12.79
N SER A 125 3.68 -9.74 -11.80
CA SER A 125 4.05 -10.32 -10.51
C SER A 125 2.88 -10.52 -9.54
N LEU A 126 1.71 -9.90 -9.76
CA LEU A 126 0.55 -10.16 -8.90
C LEU A 126 0.10 -11.61 -9.07
N ASN A 127 -0.11 -12.29 -7.97
CA ASN A 127 -0.70 -13.63 -8.00
C ASN A 127 -2.17 -13.57 -8.48
N ALA A 128 -2.73 -14.73 -8.79
CA ALA A 128 -4.08 -14.80 -9.35
C ALA A 128 -5.16 -14.27 -8.37
N ALA A 129 -4.96 -14.45 -7.08
CA ALA A 129 -5.89 -14.01 -6.05
C ALA A 129 -5.87 -12.49 -5.88
N GLU A 130 -4.68 -11.87 -5.92
CA GLU A 130 -4.53 -10.41 -5.89
C GLU A 130 -5.18 -9.76 -7.10
N ARG A 131 -4.95 -10.31 -8.30
CA ARG A 131 -5.62 -9.83 -9.52
C ARG A 131 -7.13 -9.95 -9.42
N ALA A 132 -7.64 -11.09 -8.96
CA ALA A 132 -9.07 -11.29 -8.78
C ALA A 132 -9.67 -10.32 -7.75
N ALA A 133 -8.95 -9.99 -6.67
CA ALA A 133 -9.41 -9.02 -5.68
C ALA A 133 -9.49 -7.60 -6.26
N ILE A 134 -8.52 -7.21 -7.09
CA ILE A 134 -8.54 -5.91 -7.79
C ILE A 134 -9.67 -5.87 -8.82
N GLU A 135 -9.82 -6.94 -9.62
CA GLU A 135 -10.88 -7.07 -10.62
C GLU A 135 -12.27 -7.08 -9.99
N ALA A 136 -12.42 -7.73 -8.83
CA ALA A 136 -13.65 -7.69 -8.04
C ALA A 136 -13.91 -6.33 -7.36
N GLY A 137 -12.94 -5.39 -7.41
CA GLY A 137 -13.06 -4.10 -6.77
C GLY A 137 -13.00 -4.14 -5.25
N LEU A 138 -12.39 -5.18 -4.67
CA LEU A 138 -12.24 -5.34 -3.22
C LEU A 138 -11.00 -4.67 -2.67
N GLU A 139 -9.92 -4.64 -3.43
CA GLU A 139 -8.68 -3.95 -3.09
C GLU A 139 -8.08 -3.29 -4.32
N ALA A 140 -7.45 -2.15 -4.12
CA ALA A 140 -6.67 -1.48 -5.15
C ALA A 140 -5.55 -0.65 -4.54
N GLU A 141 -4.56 -0.34 -5.36
CA GLU A 141 -3.43 0.50 -5.01
C GLU A 141 -3.22 1.56 -6.08
N ALA A 142 -2.89 2.76 -5.65
CA ALA A 142 -2.52 3.85 -6.56
C ALA A 142 -1.43 4.70 -5.94
N LEU A 143 -0.58 5.26 -6.79
CA LEU A 143 0.33 6.31 -6.42
C LEU A 143 -0.38 7.66 -6.54
N VAL A 144 -0.40 8.40 -5.46
CA VAL A 144 -0.94 9.76 -5.45
C VAL A 144 0.21 10.73 -5.28
N CYS A 145 0.32 11.65 -6.23
CA CYS A 145 1.37 12.66 -6.24
C CYS A 145 0.78 14.08 -6.19
N TRP A 146 1.47 14.95 -5.48
CA TRP A 146 1.13 16.36 -5.36
C TRP A 146 2.29 17.21 -5.86
N SER A 147 1.97 18.32 -6.53
CA SER A 147 2.93 19.30 -7.01
C SER A 147 2.43 20.69 -6.75
N ALA A 148 3.34 21.64 -6.49
CA ALA A 148 2.99 23.05 -6.41
C ALA A 148 2.54 23.58 -7.78
N GLY A 149 1.54 24.47 -7.76
CA GLY A 149 1.01 25.06 -8.99
C GLY A 149 2.09 25.76 -9.80
N GLY A 150 2.15 25.50 -11.09
CA GLY A 150 3.16 26.06 -12.01
C GLY A 150 4.17 25.03 -12.54
N ALA A 151 4.47 23.97 -11.82
CA ALA A 151 5.20 22.83 -12.37
C ALA A 151 4.26 22.04 -13.30
N SER A 152 4.12 22.51 -14.52
CA SER A 152 3.26 21.89 -15.50
C SER A 152 3.81 20.53 -15.89
N GLY A 153 3.12 19.45 -15.45
CA GLY A 153 3.15 18.20 -16.18
C GLY A 153 4.32 17.25 -15.91
N GLN A 154 5.15 17.48 -14.93
CA GLN A 154 6.17 16.49 -14.56
C GLN A 154 5.66 15.64 -13.39
N TRP A 155 5.03 14.55 -13.74
CA TRP A 155 4.67 13.49 -12.81
C TRP A 155 5.64 12.33 -12.98
N PRO A 156 5.80 11.45 -11.97
CA PRO A 156 6.61 10.25 -12.13
C PRO A 156 6.05 9.39 -13.26
N THR A 157 6.94 8.83 -14.05
CA THR A 157 6.60 7.92 -15.15
C THR A 157 6.69 6.45 -14.75
N THR A 158 7.42 6.18 -13.69
CA THR A 158 7.54 4.86 -13.06
C THR A 158 7.38 4.98 -11.55
N ALA A 159 7.08 3.88 -10.87
CA ALA A 159 7.02 3.88 -9.43
C ALA A 159 8.37 4.25 -8.79
N ALA A 160 9.48 3.87 -9.42
CA ALA A 160 10.83 4.22 -8.96
C ALA A 160 11.11 5.74 -8.98
N ASP A 161 10.41 6.49 -9.86
CA ASP A 161 10.56 7.95 -9.90
C ASP A 161 9.84 8.66 -8.74
N ALA A 162 8.98 7.94 -8.02
CA ALA A 162 8.19 8.48 -6.91
C ALA A 162 8.94 8.51 -5.56
N ASP A 163 10.24 8.47 -5.61
CA ASP A 163 11.18 8.31 -4.50
C ASP A 163 11.31 9.51 -3.55
N ASN A 164 10.56 10.57 -3.75
CA ASN A 164 10.52 11.77 -2.90
C ASN A 164 11.88 12.45 -2.64
N ARG A 165 12.84 12.33 -3.56
CA ARG A 165 14.11 13.05 -3.48
C ARG A 165 13.90 14.57 -3.51
N ALA A 166 14.84 15.30 -2.92
CA ALA A 166 14.78 16.76 -2.79
C ALA A 166 14.65 17.53 -4.12
N ASP A 167 15.14 16.95 -5.21
CA ASP A 167 15.10 17.53 -6.55
C ASP A 167 13.78 17.26 -7.31
N ARG A 168 12.86 16.48 -6.74
CA ARG A 168 11.58 16.19 -7.38
C ARG A 168 10.62 17.39 -7.31
N PRO A 169 9.92 17.73 -8.41
CA PRO A 169 8.91 18.79 -8.42
C PRO A 169 7.58 18.35 -7.81
N TYR A 170 7.49 17.12 -7.32
CA TYR A 170 6.31 16.50 -6.73
C TYR A 170 6.68 15.70 -5.48
N ALA A 171 5.71 15.52 -4.60
CA ALA A 171 5.76 14.57 -3.50
C ALA A 171 4.71 13.50 -3.74
N CYS A 172 5.04 12.23 -3.46
CA CYS A 172 4.17 11.10 -3.72
C CYS A 172 3.99 10.23 -2.48
N ALA A 173 2.81 9.61 -2.39
CA ALA A 173 2.52 8.51 -1.49
C ALA A 173 1.76 7.43 -2.24
N ARG A 174 2.08 6.19 -1.98
CA ARG A 174 1.33 5.04 -2.42
C ARG A 174 0.16 4.85 -1.44
N ILE A 175 -1.05 4.70 -1.95
CA ILE A 175 -2.24 4.44 -1.14
C ILE A 175 -2.76 3.06 -1.51
N ALA A 176 -2.82 2.17 -0.54
CA ALA A 176 -3.53 0.90 -0.63
C ALA A 176 -4.91 1.04 0.01
N TYR A 177 -5.93 0.59 -0.67
CA TYR A 177 -7.33 0.68 -0.27
C TYR A 177 -7.97 -0.69 -0.26
N SER A 178 -8.71 -1.02 0.79
CA SER A 178 -9.44 -2.28 0.92
C SER A 178 -10.89 -2.03 1.34
N ILE A 179 -11.81 -2.84 0.79
CA ILE A 179 -13.22 -2.89 1.18
C ILE A 179 -13.65 -4.33 1.53
N ARG A 180 -12.68 -5.20 1.85
CA ARG A 180 -12.95 -6.63 2.11
C ARG A 180 -13.85 -6.89 3.31
N ASP A 181 -13.75 -6.04 4.31
CA ASP A 181 -14.44 -6.22 5.60
C ASP A 181 -15.67 -5.31 5.73
N ASP A 182 -16.33 -4.98 4.61
CA ASP A 182 -17.47 -4.06 4.52
C ASP A 182 -17.18 -2.64 5.06
N THR A 183 -16.03 -2.43 5.68
CA THR A 183 -15.58 -1.12 6.15
C THR A 183 -14.43 -0.65 5.29
N PRO A 184 -14.61 0.38 4.46
CA PRO A 184 -13.54 0.91 3.64
C PRO A 184 -12.38 1.38 4.51
N THR A 185 -11.21 0.81 4.27
CA THR A 185 -9.96 1.18 4.94
C THR A 185 -8.86 1.47 3.93
N TRP A 186 -7.96 2.36 4.29
CA TRP A 186 -6.81 2.63 3.46
C TRP A 186 -5.58 2.97 4.31
N ARG A 187 -4.39 2.81 3.73
CA ARG A 187 -3.11 3.20 4.32
C ARG A 187 -2.23 3.84 3.27
N ALA A 188 -1.46 4.81 3.70
CA ALA A 188 -0.48 5.49 2.88
C ALA A 188 0.93 4.98 3.19
N PHE A 189 1.72 4.81 2.14
CA PHE A 189 3.12 4.41 2.19
C PHE A 189 3.93 5.50 1.48
N ILE A 190 4.92 6.04 2.19
CA ILE A 190 5.74 7.14 1.67
C ILE A 190 7.05 6.54 1.16
N GLU A 191 7.23 6.52 -0.15
CA GLU A 191 8.46 6.03 -0.75
C GLU A 191 9.64 6.93 -0.38
N GLN A 192 10.78 6.33 -0.13
CA GLN A 192 12.02 7.03 0.14
C GLN A 192 13.07 6.71 -0.92
N PRO A 193 14.02 7.63 -1.15
CA PRO A 193 15.18 7.34 -1.98
C PRO A 193 15.87 6.09 -1.43
N SER A 194 16.14 5.14 -2.32
CA SER A 194 17.07 4.06 -2.02
C SER A 194 18.43 4.68 -1.72
N ALA A 195 19.02 4.29 -0.60
CA ALA A 195 20.37 4.73 -0.23
C ALA A 195 21.42 4.24 -1.23
#